data_71a20d1b6e514c3d618b0654b633abe7
#
_entry.id   71a20d1b6e514c3d618b0654b633abe7
#
_cell.length_a   1.000
_cell.length_b   1.000
_cell.length_c   1.000
_cell.angle_alpha   90.00
_cell.angle_beta   90.00
_cell.angle_gamma   90.00
#
_symmetry.space_group_name_H-M   'P 1'
#
loop_
_entity.id
_entity.type
_entity.pdbx_description
1 polymer ?
#
loop_
_entity_poly.entity_id
_entity_poly.type
_entity_poly.pdbx_seq_one_letter_code
_entity_poly.pdbx_strand_id
1 'polypeptide(L)'
;MPAVAGRADRVIAASLDLERILSLVRPSATSLVSMFHGEDHWRQVASIGLDLAARTPGCDPIVVVLFALLHDAQRIGDDPDPPHGARGAALARSLDLGRFGFSREQLALMEAACRDHTGGGLSDDPTIGTCWDADRLTLWRVGIEPAARYMSTAAGREAAASGRRFACVSDWAEVARRLG
;
A
#
# COMPACT_ATOMS: atom_id res chain seq x y z
N MET A 1 -20.56 33.12 -35.22
CA MET A 1 -19.32 32.66 -34.57
C MET A 1 -19.66 31.51 -33.65
N PRO A 2 -19.40 30.25 -34.01
CA PRO A 2 -19.64 29.15 -33.10
C PRO A 2 -18.48 29.02 -32.09
N ALA A 3 -18.87 28.87 -30.83
CA ALA A 3 -17.95 28.64 -29.70
C ALA A 3 -17.21 27.29 -29.88
N VAL A 4 -15.90 27.36 -29.80
CA VAL A 4 -15.03 26.19 -29.78
C VAL A 4 -15.19 25.51 -28.43
N ALA A 5 -15.87 24.37 -28.43
CA ALA A 5 -15.95 23.50 -27.26
C ALA A 5 -14.56 22.97 -26.94
N GLY A 6 -14.04 23.31 -25.76
CA GLY A 6 -12.80 22.79 -25.21
C GLY A 6 -12.85 21.29 -25.14
N ARG A 7 -11.88 20.67 -25.80
CA ARG A 7 -11.58 19.26 -25.73
C ARG A 7 -11.14 18.98 -24.30
N ALA A 8 -12.04 18.43 -23.48
CA ALA A 8 -11.67 17.87 -22.20
C ALA A 8 -10.70 16.72 -22.50
N ASP A 9 -9.42 16.93 -22.22
CA ASP A 9 -8.42 15.89 -22.21
C ASP A 9 -8.87 14.83 -21.18
N ARG A 10 -9.48 13.75 -21.68
CA ARG A 10 -9.51 12.49 -20.94
C ARG A 10 -8.06 12.05 -20.81
N VAL A 11 -7.45 12.36 -19.70
CA VAL A 11 -6.29 11.62 -19.23
C VAL A 11 -6.81 10.20 -19.02
N ILE A 12 -6.56 9.34 -20.00
CA ILE A 12 -6.71 7.89 -19.84
C ILE A 12 -5.73 7.58 -18.73
N ALA A 13 -6.23 7.27 -17.53
CA ALA A 13 -5.42 6.74 -16.46
C ALA A 13 -4.76 5.49 -17.07
N ALA A 14 -3.45 5.56 -17.34
CA ALA A 14 -2.70 4.41 -17.73
C ALA A 14 -2.88 3.39 -16.61
N SER A 15 -3.45 2.23 -16.92
CA SER A 15 -3.58 1.16 -15.94
C SER A 15 -2.20 0.93 -15.33
N LEU A 16 -2.13 0.91 -14.00
CA LEU A 16 -0.88 0.70 -13.28
C LEU A 16 -0.22 -0.59 -13.78
N ASP A 17 0.94 -0.47 -14.42
CA ASP A 17 1.73 -1.64 -14.87
C ASP A 17 2.41 -2.28 -13.67
N LEU A 18 1.59 -2.98 -12.88
CA LEU A 18 1.98 -3.57 -11.61
C LEU A 18 3.08 -4.62 -11.79
N GLU A 19 3.00 -5.45 -12.85
CA GLU A 19 4.03 -6.46 -13.13
C GLU A 19 5.38 -5.83 -13.45
N ARG A 20 5.40 -4.71 -14.17
CA ARG A 20 6.63 -4.00 -14.43
C ARG A 20 7.24 -3.41 -13.17
N ILE A 21 6.44 -2.89 -12.24
CA ILE A 21 6.93 -2.41 -10.94
C ILE A 21 7.47 -3.59 -10.12
N LEU A 22 6.73 -4.71 -10.07
CA LEU A 22 7.16 -5.92 -9.38
C LEU A 22 8.48 -6.46 -9.92
N SER A 23 8.71 -6.39 -11.25
CA SER A 23 9.98 -6.80 -11.86
C SER A 23 11.18 -5.98 -11.38
N LEU A 24 10.96 -4.78 -10.86
CA LEU A 24 12.00 -3.94 -10.25
C LEU A 24 12.13 -4.17 -8.74
N VAL A 25 11.03 -4.41 -8.05
CA VAL A 25 11.03 -4.59 -6.58
C VAL A 25 11.58 -5.97 -6.19
N ARG A 26 11.11 -7.04 -6.84
CA ARG A 26 11.47 -8.43 -6.52
C ARG A 26 12.97 -8.70 -6.45
N PRO A 27 13.80 -8.26 -7.43
CA PRO A 27 15.25 -8.50 -7.38
C PRO A 27 15.97 -7.80 -6.22
N SER A 28 15.36 -6.72 -5.71
CA SER A 28 15.92 -5.91 -4.63
C SER A 28 15.34 -6.27 -3.25
N ALA A 29 14.31 -7.11 -3.19
CA ALA A 29 13.64 -7.45 -1.95
C ALA A 29 14.44 -8.49 -1.15
N THR A 30 14.63 -8.21 0.15
CA THR A 30 15.31 -9.11 1.09
C THR A 30 14.34 -10.07 1.78
N SER A 31 13.05 -9.71 1.85
CA SER A 31 11.99 -10.48 2.53
C SER A 31 11.09 -11.30 1.60
N LEU A 32 11.38 -11.37 0.30
CA LEU A 32 10.47 -11.88 -0.74
C LEU A 32 9.82 -13.23 -0.42
N VAL A 33 10.59 -14.15 0.19
CA VAL A 33 10.13 -15.50 0.52
C VAL A 33 9.79 -15.70 2.00
N SER A 34 9.76 -14.63 2.79
CA SER A 34 9.34 -14.73 4.19
C SER A 34 7.87 -15.15 4.28
N MET A 35 7.55 -16.07 5.19
CA MET A 35 6.17 -16.49 5.46
C MET A 35 5.31 -15.38 6.07
N PHE A 36 5.93 -14.41 6.77
CA PHE A 36 5.21 -13.36 7.49
C PHE A 36 5.28 -12.01 6.79
N HIS A 37 6.36 -11.71 6.05
CA HIS A 37 6.67 -10.40 5.50
C HIS A 37 6.94 -10.42 3.99
N GLY A 38 6.76 -11.59 3.35
CA GLY A 38 7.02 -11.80 1.93
C GLY A 38 5.89 -11.35 1.01
N GLU A 39 5.97 -11.74 -0.24
CA GLU A 39 5.06 -11.28 -1.30
C GLU A 39 3.58 -11.64 -1.06
N ASP A 40 3.30 -12.74 -0.35
CA ASP A 40 1.93 -13.10 0.03
C ASP A 40 1.32 -12.06 0.97
N HIS A 41 2.11 -11.59 1.95
CA HIS A 41 1.72 -10.51 2.83
C HIS A 41 1.50 -9.20 2.07
N TRP A 42 2.39 -8.85 1.13
CA TRP A 42 2.23 -7.63 0.33
C TRP A 42 0.93 -7.64 -0.46
N ARG A 43 0.58 -8.78 -1.10
CA ARG A 43 -0.71 -8.93 -1.79
C ARG A 43 -1.89 -8.76 -0.85
N GLN A 44 -1.80 -9.33 0.34
CA GLN A 44 -2.86 -9.19 1.34
C GLN A 44 -3.03 -7.74 1.79
N VAL A 45 -1.93 -7.03 2.07
CA VAL A 45 -1.96 -5.61 2.42
C VAL A 45 -2.56 -4.78 1.27
N ALA A 46 -2.16 -5.03 0.02
CA ALA A 46 -2.75 -4.35 -1.14
C ALA A 46 -4.25 -4.58 -1.25
N SER A 47 -4.70 -5.83 -1.12
CA SER A 47 -6.13 -6.18 -1.22
C SER A 47 -6.97 -5.53 -0.12
N ILE A 48 -6.53 -5.62 1.14
CA ILE A 48 -7.21 -4.97 2.27
C ILE A 48 -7.20 -3.45 2.08
N GLY A 49 -6.05 -2.90 1.68
CA GLY A 49 -5.90 -1.47 1.45
C GLY A 49 -6.86 -0.94 0.40
N LEU A 50 -7.09 -1.67 -0.69
CA LEU A 50 -8.09 -1.30 -1.70
C LEU A 50 -9.53 -1.37 -1.16
N ASP A 51 -9.88 -2.36 -0.32
CA ASP A 51 -11.17 -2.43 0.36
C ASP A 51 -11.39 -1.21 1.28
N LEU A 52 -10.36 -0.80 2.00
CA LEU A 52 -10.43 0.37 2.88
C LEU A 52 -10.46 1.67 2.08
N ALA A 53 -9.63 1.80 1.02
CA ALA A 53 -9.55 2.99 0.18
C ALA A 53 -10.90 3.33 -0.47
N ALA A 54 -11.64 2.32 -0.94
CA ALA A 54 -12.99 2.49 -1.50
C ALA A 54 -13.99 3.10 -0.50
N ARG A 55 -13.68 3.06 0.81
CA ARG A 55 -14.53 3.53 1.92
C ARG A 55 -13.90 4.71 2.69
N THR A 56 -12.73 5.19 2.24
CA THR A 56 -11.99 6.29 2.87
C THR A 56 -11.90 7.47 1.90
N PRO A 57 -12.77 8.49 2.04
CA PRO A 57 -12.75 9.66 1.16
C PRO A 57 -11.37 10.34 1.15
N GLY A 58 -10.87 10.68 -0.05
CA GLY A 58 -9.58 11.33 -0.24
C GLY A 58 -8.37 10.39 -0.22
N CYS A 59 -8.58 9.09 -0.03
CA CYS A 59 -7.50 8.10 -0.14
C CYS A 59 -7.09 7.87 -1.59
N ASP A 60 -5.79 7.83 -1.86
CA ASP A 60 -5.23 7.46 -3.17
C ASP A 60 -4.91 5.94 -3.19
N PRO A 61 -5.70 5.13 -3.94
CA PRO A 61 -5.51 3.69 -3.99
C PRO A 61 -4.20 3.26 -4.66
N ILE A 62 -3.63 4.10 -5.54
CA ILE A 62 -2.34 3.83 -6.18
C ILE A 62 -1.23 3.85 -5.12
N VAL A 63 -1.23 4.87 -4.26
CA VAL A 63 -0.26 4.98 -3.16
C VAL A 63 -0.37 3.79 -2.20
N VAL A 64 -1.60 3.35 -1.91
CA VAL A 64 -1.84 2.17 -1.05
C VAL A 64 -1.22 0.91 -1.64
N VAL A 65 -1.35 0.69 -2.95
CA VAL A 65 -0.73 -0.48 -3.60
C VAL A 65 0.80 -0.34 -3.65
N LEU A 66 1.34 0.84 -3.94
CA LEU A 66 2.79 1.07 -3.90
C LEU A 66 3.37 0.84 -2.49
N PHE A 67 2.68 1.31 -1.46
CA PHE A 67 3.03 1.02 -0.06
C PHE A 67 3.08 -0.48 0.20
N ALA A 68 2.06 -1.22 -0.22
CA ALA A 68 2.00 -2.66 0.00
C ALA A 68 3.21 -3.40 -0.61
N LEU A 69 3.69 -2.97 -1.79
CA LEU A 69 4.86 -3.54 -2.46
C LEU A 69 6.18 -3.24 -1.76
N LEU A 70 6.27 -2.13 -1.02
CA LEU A 70 7.56 -1.55 -0.63
C LEU A 70 7.79 -1.55 0.89
N HIS A 71 6.72 -1.49 1.72
CA HIS A 71 6.84 -1.26 3.16
C HIS A 71 7.74 -2.29 3.86
N ASP A 72 7.59 -3.56 3.51
CA ASP A 72 8.35 -4.68 4.06
C ASP A 72 9.43 -5.24 3.11
N ALA A 73 9.54 -4.72 1.87
CA ALA A 73 10.44 -5.28 0.85
C ALA A 73 11.91 -5.36 1.28
N GLN A 74 12.34 -4.48 2.18
CA GLN A 74 13.72 -4.41 2.70
C GLN A 74 13.82 -4.87 4.17
N ARG A 75 12.89 -5.71 4.61
CA ARG A 75 12.95 -6.31 5.95
C ARG A 75 14.01 -7.40 6.01
N ILE A 76 14.79 -7.41 7.11
CA ILE A 76 15.83 -8.39 7.35
C ILE A 76 15.31 -9.41 8.39
N GLY A 77 14.85 -10.55 7.89
CA GLY A 77 14.30 -11.61 8.74
C GLY A 77 12.92 -11.29 9.35
N ASP A 78 12.47 -12.19 10.21
CA ASP A 78 11.15 -12.11 10.86
C ASP A 78 11.23 -11.56 12.30
N ASP A 79 12.43 -11.35 12.83
CA ASP A 79 12.67 -10.72 14.12
C ASP A 79 12.41 -9.19 14.08
N PRO A 80 12.35 -8.50 15.25
CA PRO A 80 12.18 -7.05 15.28
C PRO A 80 13.25 -6.31 14.45
N ASP A 81 12.80 -5.52 13.49
CA ASP A 81 13.65 -4.79 12.54
C ASP A 81 13.13 -3.36 12.35
N PRO A 82 13.22 -2.47 13.36
CA PRO A 82 12.63 -1.13 13.34
C PRO A 82 12.99 -0.28 12.11
N PRO A 83 14.21 -0.36 11.52
CA PRO A 83 14.56 0.47 10.36
C PRO A 83 14.06 -0.05 9.01
N HIS A 84 13.33 -1.18 8.93
CA HIS A 84 12.92 -1.73 7.63
C HIS A 84 12.04 -0.76 6.82
N GLY A 85 11.14 -0.03 7.46
CA GLY A 85 10.28 0.95 6.77
C GLY A 85 11.10 2.07 6.10
N ALA A 86 12.13 2.58 6.79
CA ALA A 86 13.04 3.57 6.22
C ALA A 86 13.84 3.00 5.03
N ARG A 87 14.22 1.72 5.09
CA ARG A 87 14.88 1.03 3.97
C ARG A 87 13.93 0.81 2.79
N GLY A 88 12.67 0.44 3.05
CA GLY A 88 11.62 0.35 2.02
C GLY A 88 11.40 1.69 1.29
N ALA A 89 11.31 2.77 2.04
CA ALA A 89 11.24 4.13 1.48
C ALA A 89 12.49 4.50 0.65
N ALA A 90 13.69 4.09 1.10
CA ALA A 90 14.93 4.31 0.35
C ALA A 90 14.96 3.49 -0.95
N LEU A 91 14.50 2.23 -0.91
CA LEU A 91 14.34 1.40 -2.12
C LEU A 91 13.42 2.10 -3.12
N ALA A 92 12.27 2.60 -2.69
CA ALA A 92 11.32 3.31 -3.54
C ALA A 92 11.97 4.48 -4.30
N ARG A 93 12.78 5.28 -3.64
CA ARG A 93 13.54 6.38 -4.28
C ARG A 93 14.54 5.87 -5.31
N SER A 94 15.22 4.75 -5.02
CA SER A 94 16.23 4.17 -5.92
C SER A 94 15.65 3.60 -7.21
N LEU A 95 14.37 3.20 -7.20
CA LEU A 95 13.69 2.60 -8.34
C LEU A 95 13.20 3.62 -9.39
N ASP A 96 13.37 4.92 -9.14
CA ASP A 96 12.91 6.00 -10.04
C ASP A 96 11.45 5.78 -10.52
N LEU A 97 10.56 5.58 -9.55
CA LEU A 97 9.15 5.28 -9.84
C LEU A 97 8.43 6.43 -10.57
N GLY A 98 8.97 7.65 -10.53
CA GLY A 98 8.42 8.79 -11.28
C GLY A 98 8.29 8.55 -12.78
N ARG A 99 9.14 7.70 -13.38
CA ARG A 99 9.06 7.31 -14.80
C ARG A 99 7.81 6.51 -15.16
N PHE A 100 7.06 6.00 -14.16
CA PHE A 100 5.80 5.31 -14.36
C PHE A 100 4.58 6.25 -14.31
N GLY A 101 4.81 7.55 -14.28
CA GLY A 101 3.75 8.56 -14.28
C GLY A 101 3.19 8.91 -12.91
N PHE A 102 3.78 8.42 -11.82
CA PHE A 102 3.37 8.82 -10.47
C PHE A 102 3.74 10.28 -10.21
N SER A 103 2.84 11.01 -9.57
CA SER A 103 3.10 12.38 -9.16
C SER A 103 4.12 12.43 -8.00
N ARG A 104 4.77 13.60 -7.84
CA ARG A 104 5.65 13.83 -6.69
C ARG A 104 4.92 13.67 -5.34
N GLU A 105 3.65 14.04 -5.30
CA GLU A 105 2.81 13.92 -4.11
C GLU A 105 2.54 12.44 -3.77
N GLN A 106 2.18 11.63 -4.78
CA GLN A 106 2.02 10.19 -4.59
C GLN A 106 3.28 9.51 -4.06
N LEU A 107 4.44 9.84 -4.64
CA LEU A 107 5.72 9.30 -4.19
C LEU A 107 6.08 9.76 -2.78
N ALA A 108 5.82 11.02 -2.43
CA ALA A 108 6.07 11.54 -1.09
C ALA A 108 5.17 10.88 -0.04
N LEU A 109 3.89 10.68 -0.34
CA LEU A 109 2.94 9.98 0.54
C LEU A 109 3.38 8.51 0.75
N MET A 110 3.71 7.81 -0.32
CA MET A 110 4.19 6.42 -0.25
C MET A 110 5.47 6.31 0.58
N GLU A 111 6.45 7.19 0.37
CA GLU A 111 7.70 7.22 1.16
C GLU A 111 7.44 7.46 2.64
N ALA A 112 6.57 8.42 2.97
CA ALA A 112 6.17 8.70 4.36
C ALA A 112 5.45 7.51 4.98
N ALA A 113 4.50 6.91 4.25
CA ALA A 113 3.78 5.74 4.70
C ALA A 113 4.75 4.58 5.01
N CYS A 114 5.68 4.26 4.11
CA CYS A 114 6.68 3.20 4.31
C CYS A 114 7.59 3.50 5.51
N ARG A 115 8.15 4.72 5.59
CA ARG A 115 9.13 5.07 6.63
C ARG A 115 8.56 4.94 8.03
N ASP A 116 7.31 5.34 8.23
CA ASP A 116 6.75 5.57 9.56
C ASP A 116 5.72 4.50 9.99
N HIS A 117 5.49 3.43 9.19
CA HIS A 117 4.43 2.43 9.47
C HIS A 117 4.68 1.60 10.75
N THR A 118 5.94 1.42 11.14
CA THR A 118 6.31 0.56 12.29
C THR A 118 6.12 1.21 13.65
N GLY A 119 5.93 2.53 13.70
CA GLY A 119 5.94 3.30 14.95
C GLY A 119 4.68 3.22 15.80
N GLY A 120 3.65 2.48 15.39
CA GLY A 120 2.39 2.36 16.15
C GLY A 120 1.53 3.64 16.17
N GLY A 121 1.93 4.70 15.49
CA GLY A 121 1.20 5.97 15.41
C GLY A 121 -0.11 5.87 14.60
N LEU A 122 -0.89 6.93 14.65
CA LEU A 122 -2.05 7.15 13.79
C LEU A 122 -1.72 8.28 12.80
N SER A 123 -2.44 8.33 11.67
CA SER A 123 -2.32 9.39 10.69
C SER A 123 -3.67 10.03 10.40
N ASP A 124 -3.69 11.36 10.31
CA ASP A 124 -4.87 12.11 9.85
C ASP A 124 -4.94 12.17 8.31
N ASP A 125 -3.84 11.87 7.61
CA ASP A 125 -3.85 11.73 6.16
C ASP A 125 -4.59 10.45 5.77
N PRO A 126 -5.65 10.51 4.93
CA PRO A 126 -6.48 9.36 4.61
C PRO A 126 -5.73 8.26 3.87
N THR A 127 -4.72 8.61 3.07
CA THR A 127 -3.94 7.64 2.30
C THR A 127 -2.93 6.92 3.20
N ILE A 128 -2.14 7.67 3.99
CA ILE A 128 -1.18 7.10 4.95
C ILE A 128 -1.92 6.25 5.99
N GLY A 129 -3.03 6.79 6.52
CA GLY A 129 -3.86 6.06 7.48
C GLY A 129 -4.38 4.74 6.92
N THR A 130 -4.83 4.73 5.67
CA THR A 130 -5.29 3.51 4.99
C THR A 130 -4.15 2.50 4.79
N CYS A 131 -2.95 2.96 4.42
CA CYS A 131 -1.76 2.10 4.30
C CYS A 131 -1.47 1.37 5.62
N TRP A 132 -1.40 2.11 6.72
CA TRP A 132 -1.09 1.56 8.03
C TRP A 132 -2.19 0.65 8.58
N ASP A 133 -3.45 1.01 8.36
CA ASP A 133 -4.59 0.19 8.76
C ASP A 133 -4.61 -1.14 8.00
N ALA A 134 -4.30 -1.11 6.70
CA ALA A 134 -4.24 -2.32 5.87
C ALA A 134 -3.19 -3.31 6.38
N ASP A 135 -1.99 -2.86 6.71
CA ASP A 135 -0.94 -3.70 7.29
C ASP A 135 -1.36 -4.24 8.67
N ARG A 136 -1.86 -3.38 9.57
CA ARG A 136 -2.29 -3.78 10.92
C ARG A 136 -3.43 -4.78 10.92
N LEU A 137 -4.35 -4.71 9.95
CA LEU A 137 -5.42 -5.69 9.81
C LEU A 137 -4.92 -7.09 9.39
N THR A 138 -3.67 -7.23 8.99
CA THR A 138 -3.04 -8.53 8.73
C THR A 138 -2.36 -9.15 9.96
N LEU A 139 -2.32 -8.49 11.11
CA LEU A 139 -1.63 -8.96 12.32
C LEU A 139 -2.10 -10.32 12.82
N TRP A 140 -3.27 -10.80 12.40
CA TRP A 140 -3.72 -12.18 12.62
C TRP A 140 -2.69 -13.22 12.14
N ARG A 141 -1.88 -12.92 11.12
CA ARG A 141 -0.84 -13.82 10.59
C ARG A 141 0.22 -14.16 11.63
N VAL A 142 0.41 -13.29 12.61
CA VAL A 142 1.37 -13.46 13.72
C VAL A 142 0.67 -13.64 15.08
N GLY A 143 -0.63 -13.98 15.06
CA GLY A 143 -1.39 -14.27 16.28
C GLY A 143 -1.84 -13.06 17.09
N ILE A 144 -1.74 -11.85 16.53
CA ILE A 144 -2.16 -10.60 17.18
C ILE A 144 -3.52 -10.17 16.61
N GLU A 145 -4.48 -9.92 17.50
CA GLU A 145 -5.78 -9.38 17.11
C GLU A 145 -5.70 -7.88 16.84
N PRO A 146 -6.05 -7.42 15.61
CA PRO A 146 -6.11 -6.00 15.31
C PRO A 146 -7.14 -5.28 16.18
N ALA A 147 -6.75 -4.14 16.78
CA ALA A 147 -7.63 -3.39 17.66
C ALA A 147 -7.98 -2.02 17.08
N ALA A 148 -9.27 -1.66 17.11
CA ALA A 148 -9.81 -0.43 16.52
C ALA A 148 -9.09 0.85 17.00
N ARG A 149 -8.59 0.88 18.25
CA ARG A 149 -7.84 2.02 18.80
C ARG A 149 -6.53 2.32 18.07
N TYR A 150 -6.00 1.37 17.31
CA TYR A 150 -4.77 1.53 16.54
C TYR A 150 -5.03 1.79 15.05
N MET A 151 -6.29 1.99 14.66
CA MET A 151 -6.66 2.27 13.27
C MET A 151 -6.87 3.76 13.07
N SER A 152 -6.30 4.27 11.99
CA SER A 152 -6.33 5.68 11.61
C SER A 152 -7.67 6.08 11.00
N THR A 153 -8.23 5.22 10.11
CA THR A 153 -9.43 5.50 9.33
C THR A 153 -10.72 4.96 9.99
N ALA A 154 -11.86 5.53 9.64
CA ALA A 154 -13.15 4.98 10.09
C ALA A 154 -13.37 3.57 9.55
N ALA A 155 -12.99 3.33 8.28
CA ALA A 155 -13.08 2.02 7.63
C ALA A 155 -12.20 0.97 8.33
N GLY A 156 -10.97 1.34 8.70
CA GLY A 156 -10.06 0.47 9.46
C GLY A 156 -10.59 0.15 10.85
N ARG A 157 -11.11 1.15 11.58
CA ARG A 157 -11.72 0.94 12.92
C ARG A 157 -12.89 -0.02 12.87
N GLU A 158 -13.79 0.13 11.90
CA GLU A 158 -14.93 -0.75 11.71
C GLU A 158 -14.48 -2.17 11.38
N ALA A 159 -13.52 -2.32 10.47
CA ALA A 159 -12.97 -3.62 10.08
C ALA A 159 -12.34 -4.35 11.29
N ALA A 160 -11.53 -3.65 12.10
CA ALA A 160 -10.93 -4.22 13.30
C ALA A 160 -12.00 -4.60 14.35
N ALA A 161 -12.97 -3.70 14.60
CA ALA A 161 -14.04 -3.95 15.57
C ALA A 161 -14.96 -5.13 15.19
N SER A 162 -15.12 -5.41 13.89
CA SER A 162 -15.91 -6.54 13.40
C SER A 162 -15.22 -7.89 13.56
N GLY A 163 -13.92 -7.93 13.88
CA GLY A 163 -13.12 -9.15 13.88
C GLY A 163 -12.96 -9.78 12.49
N ARG A 164 -13.26 -9.03 11.42
CA ARG A 164 -13.21 -9.53 10.04
C ARG A 164 -11.81 -10.01 9.69
N ARG A 165 -11.72 -11.26 9.27
CA ARG A 165 -10.52 -11.79 8.62
C ARG A 165 -10.69 -11.66 7.11
N PHE A 166 -9.68 -11.11 6.46
CA PHE A 166 -9.66 -10.93 5.01
C PHE A 166 -9.12 -12.18 4.34
N ALA A 167 -9.73 -12.56 3.21
CA ALA A 167 -9.20 -13.64 2.39
C ALA A 167 -7.84 -13.23 1.79
N CYS A 168 -6.94 -14.19 1.69
CA CYS A 168 -5.67 -13.98 0.99
C CYS A 168 -5.94 -13.91 -0.52
N VAL A 169 -5.35 -12.92 -1.19
CA VAL A 169 -5.38 -12.77 -2.64
C VAL A 169 -4.27 -13.58 -3.26
N SER A 170 -4.61 -14.43 -4.25
CA SER A 170 -3.69 -15.41 -4.80
C SER A 170 -2.66 -14.82 -5.78
N ASP A 171 -3.04 -13.74 -6.50
CA ASP A 171 -2.19 -13.14 -7.52
C ASP A 171 -2.35 -11.62 -7.64
N TRP A 172 -1.35 -10.97 -8.24
CA TRP A 172 -1.34 -9.52 -8.47
C TRP A 172 -2.30 -9.07 -9.57
N ALA A 173 -2.72 -9.97 -10.46
CA ALA A 173 -3.71 -9.65 -11.49
C ALA A 173 -5.07 -9.31 -10.86
N GLU A 174 -5.42 -9.96 -9.74
CA GLU A 174 -6.61 -9.59 -8.97
C GLU A 174 -6.49 -8.17 -8.38
N VAL A 175 -5.35 -7.84 -7.80
CA VAL A 175 -5.07 -6.48 -7.28
C VAL A 175 -5.16 -5.44 -8.41
N ALA A 176 -4.54 -5.72 -9.57
CA ALA A 176 -4.56 -4.83 -10.72
C ALA A 176 -5.98 -4.57 -11.25
N ARG A 177 -6.82 -5.60 -11.34
CA ARG A 177 -8.24 -5.45 -11.76
C ARG A 177 -9.06 -4.57 -10.82
N ARG A 178 -8.69 -4.47 -9.55
CA ARG A 178 -9.41 -3.65 -8.55
C ARG A 178 -8.98 -2.19 -8.55
N LEU A 179 -7.84 -1.88 -9.18
CA LEU A 179 -7.35 -0.51 -9.37
C LEU A 179 -7.94 0.19 -10.59
N GLY A 180 -8.34 -0.54 -11.61
CA GLY A 180 -8.83 -0.02 -12.89
C GLY A 180 -10.27 -0.18 -13.09
#